data_b37b43e2a7bdf01b08765384afa07b87
#
_entry.id   b37b43e2a7bdf01b08765384afa07b87
#
_cell.length_a   1.000
_cell.length_b   1.000
_cell.length_c   1.000
_cell.angle_alpha   90.00
_cell.angle_beta   90.00
_cell.angle_gamma   90.00
#
_symmetry.space_group_name_H-M   'P 1'
#
loop_
_entity.id
_entity.type
_entity.pdbx_description
1 polymer ?
#
loop_
_entity_poly.entity_id
_entity_poly.type
_entity_poly.pdbx_seq_one_letter_code
_entity_poly.pdbx_strand_id
1 'polypeptide(L)'
;MVLIDRALESGTDDDVAGLVEGPPVRFELQHRALTLRDHPHTLTARGASAQAPPLSGSPTVSPMGARPFLIGVAGGTSSGKSTIAERLEEIVGPEQLSLIKLDAYYIQRTHQPMEERAAANYDHPSAFDWELLNEHLTTLLAGERVPVPVYDYAIHDRVEEVRWVEPTGVVVVEGILVLWDQGLRDRFDLKVFVDTPADLRFIRRLQRDVVERGRTQESIVNQYLATVRPSHESFLSLIHI
;
A
#
# COMPACT_ATOMS: atom_id res chain seq x y z
N MET A 1 7.35 -3.45 12.85
CA MET A 1 6.07 -3.59 12.13
C MET A 1 5.05 -2.70 12.80
N VAL A 2 4.32 -1.92 12.04
CA VAL A 2 3.23 -1.07 12.55
C VAL A 2 1.91 -1.70 12.14
N LEU A 3 1.06 -1.98 13.10
CA LEU A 3 -0.31 -2.46 12.87
C LEU A 3 -1.24 -1.25 12.84
N ILE A 4 -2.04 -1.13 11.81
CA ILE A 4 -3.06 -0.08 11.71
C ILE A 4 -4.42 -0.76 11.75
N ASP A 5 -5.12 -0.57 12.85
CA ASP A 5 -6.52 -0.98 13.00
C ASP A 5 -7.43 0.21 12.63
N ARG A 6 -8.33 0.00 11.69
CA ARG A 6 -9.31 0.98 11.27
C ARG A 6 -10.72 0.47 11.60
N ALA A 7 -11.21 0.84 12.77
CA ALA A 7 -12.63 0.70 13.10
C ALA A 7 -13.43 1.76 12.33
N LEU A 8 -14.45 1.34 11.59
CA LEU A 8 -15.41 2.22 10.92
C LEU A 8 -16.73 2.18 11.69
N GLU A 9 -17.17 3.33 12.10
CA GLU A 9 -18.60 3.53 12.44
C GLU A 9 -19.39 3.76 11.15
N SER A 10 -20.48 3.01 11.00
CA SER A 10 -21.44 3.12 9.90
C SER A 10 -22.31 4.35 10.14
N GLY A 11 -22.10 5.40 9.37
CA GLY A 11 -23.03 6.51 9.25
C GLY A 11 -23.94 6.32 8.04
N THR A 12 -25.25 6.37 8.28
CA THR A 12 -26.28 6.38 7.25
C THR A 12 -26.29 7.76 6.55
N ASP A 13 -26.43 7.75 5.22
CA ASP A 13 -26.71 8.95 4.41
C ASP A 13 -27.97 9.65 4.92
N ASP A 14 -27.81 10.87 5.39
CA ASP A 14 -28.62 12.06 5.19
C ASP A 14 -28.18 13.10 6.25
N ASP A 15 -27.26 13.94 5.88
CA ASP A 15 -27.22 15.39 6.16
C ASP A 15 -25.84 15.97 5.82
N VAL A 16 -25.82 16.82 4.85
CA VAL A 16 -24.67 17.63 4.43
C VAL A 16 -24.49 18.76 5.43
N ALA A 17 -23.35 18.81 6.06
CA ALA A 17 -22.74 19.86 6.87
C ALA A 17 -22.47 19.43 8.33
N GLY A 18 -21.45 18.62 8.51
CA GLY A 18 -20.84 18.36 9.81
C GLY A 18 -19.52 17.64 9.58
N LEU A 19 -18.43 18.26 9.95
CA LEU A 19 -17.10 17.65 10.01
C LEU A 19 -17.16 16.39 10.89
N VAL A 20 -17.20 15.22 10.28
CA VAL A 20 -17.08 13.95 11.00
C VAL A 20 -15.60 13.74 11.31
N GLU A 21 -15.19 14.05 12.52
CA GLU A 21 -13.91 13.63 13.07
C GLU A 21 -13.92 12.12 13.20
N GLY A 22 -13.23 11.41 12.31
CA GLY A 22 -12.99 9.97 12.44
C GLY A 22 -12.07 9.66 13.64
N PRO A 23 -12.13 8.45 14.21
CA PRO A 23 -11.25 8.07 15.30
C PRO A 23 -9.77 8.12 14.87
N PRO A 24 -8.85 8.51 15.77
CA PRO A 24 -7.44 8.67 15.45
C PRO A 24 -6.81 7.34 15.03
N VAL A 25 -6.12 7.34 13.91
CA VAL A 25 -5.32 6.20 13.45
C VAL A 25 -4.09 6.08 14.37
N ARG A 26 -3.99 4.97 15.10
CA ARG A 26 -2.83 4.69 15.96
C ARG A 26 -1.76 3.94 15.16
N PHE A 27 -0.55 4.50 15.19
CA PHE A 27 0.66 3.83 14.73
C PHE A 27 1.47 3.38 15.94
N GLU A 28 1.68 2.08 16.11
CA GLU A 28 2.63 1.56 17.10
C GLU A 28 3.94 1.19 16.41
N LEU A 29 4.95 2.00 16.62
CA LEU A 29 6.35 1.64 16.34
C LEU A 29 6.88 0.84 17.52
N GLN A 30 7.68 -0.18 17.29
CA GLN A 30 8.25 -1.04 18.34
C GLN A 30 8.95 -0.27 19.49
N HIS A 31 9.13 1.05 19.40
CA HIS A 31 9.64 1.93 20.46
C HIS A 31 9.01 3.33 20.51
N ARG A 32 8.01 3.67 19.68
CA ARG A 32 7.29 4.97 19.73
C ARG A 32 5.91 4.86 19.12
N ALA A 33 4.90 5.34 19.83
CA ALA A 33 3.55 5.49 19.31
C ALA A 33 3.41 6.83 18.58
N LEU A 34 2.98 6.80 17.32
CA LEU A 34 2.59 7.98 16.53
C LEU A 34 1.08 7.97 16.38
N THR A 35 0.41 9.03 16.76
CA THR A 35 -1.03 9.19 16.58
C THR A 35 -1.28 10.25 15.51
N LEU A 36 -1.91 9.87 14.40
CA LEU A 36 -2.44 10.80 13.41
C LEU A 36 -3.85 11.22 13.86
N ARG A 37 -4.04 12.49 14.15
CA ARG A 37 -5.37 13.09 14.32
C ARG A 37 -5.72 13.81 13.01
N ASP A 38 -7.00 13.75 12.65
CA ASP A 38 -7.56 14.49 11.52
C ASP A 38 -7.55 16.02 11.78
N HIS A 39 -6.35 16.57 11.93
CA HIS A 39 -6.13 18.00 11.81
C HIS A 39 -5.06 18.24 10.75
N PRO A 40 -5.24 19.21 9.87
CA PRO A 40 -4.48 19.33 8.64
C PRO A 40 -2.98 19.60 8.78
N HIS A 41 -2.40 19.67 9.97
CA HIS A 41 -0.98 20.07 10.09
C HIS A 41 -0.19 19.58 11.30
N THR A 42 -0.55 18.45 11.99
CA THR A 42 0.31 18.09 13.15
C THR A 42 0.48 16.59 13.37
N LEU A 43 1.71 16.10 13.17
CA LEU A 43 2.22 14.84 13.71
C LEU A 43 2.66 15.10 15.16
N THR A 44 1.99 14.51 16.15
CA THR A 44 2.44 14.60 17.55
C THR A 44 2.89 13.24 18.07
N ALA A 45 4.15 13.17 18.51
CA ALA A 45 4.68 12.02 19.24
C ALA A 45 4.43 12.23 20.75
N ARG A 46 3.80 11.30 21.43
CA ARG A 46 3.72 11.27 22.90
C ARG A 46 4.67 10.21 23.45
N GLY A 47 5.62 10.66 24.27
CA GLY A 47 6.42 9.80 25.11
C GLY A 47 7.72 10.44 25.56
N ALA A 48 7.80 10.77 26.85
CA ALA A 48 8.93 11.30 27.62
C ALA A 48 9.15 12.83 27.56
N SER A 49 9.00 13.43 28.75
CA SER A 49 9.33 14.81 29.04
C SER A 49 10.84 15.11 28.81
N ALA A 50 11.11 15.79 27.72
CA ALA A 50 12.30 16.60 27.56
C ALA A 50 11.91 17.77 26.65
N GLN A 51 12.17 18.99 27.09
CA GLN A 51 11.90 20.21 26.37
C GLN A 51 12.51 20.15 24.98
N ALA A 52 11.66 20.10 23.94
CA ALA A 52 12.07 20.22 22.56
C ALA A 52 12.33 21.71 22.26
N PRO A 53 13.43 22.06 21.59
CA PRO A 53 13.65 23.42 21.11
C PRO A 53 12.63 23.73 20.00
N PRO A 54 12.30 25.03 19.74
CA PRO A 54 11.33 25.43 18.74
C PRO A 54 11.79 25.04 17.34
N LEU A 55 10.92 24.33 16.62
CA LEU A 55 11.12 23.99 15.21
C LEU A 55 10.86 25.23 14.35
N SER A 56 11.84 26.11 14.24
CA SER A 56 11.94 27.10 13.19
C SER A 56 12.93 26.57 12.14
N GLY A 57 12.40 25.97 11.09
CA GLY A 57 13.18 25.50 9.95
C GLY A 57 12.26 24.87 8.92
N SER A 58 12.19 25.48 7.76
CA SER A 58 11.64 24.85 6.55
C SER A 58 12.26 23.48 6.39
N PRO A 59 11.57 22.45 5.88
CA PRO A 59 12.16 21.13 5.67
C PRO A 59 13.33 21.28 4.71
N THR A 60 14.52 21.25 5.25
CA THR A 60 15.75 21.20 4.45
C THR A 60 15.82 19.84 3.79
N VAL A 61 15.90 19.85 2.47
CA VAL A 61 16.28 18.73 1.59
C VAL A 61 17.41 17.94 2.26
N SER A 62 17.23 16.63 2.39
CA SER A 62 18.27 15.70 2.88
C SER A 62 19.59 15.96 2.17
N PRO A 63 20.74 15.90 2.88
CA PRO A 63 22.04 16.07 2.26
C PRO A 63 22.20 15.01 1.15
N MET A 64 22.61 15.44 -0.05
CA MET A 64 22.98 14.56 -1.16
C MET A 64 23.96 13.50 -0.65
N GLY A 65 23.50 12.23 -0.54
CA GLY A 65 24.33 11.12 -0.09
C GLY A 65 23.65 10.10 0.84
N ALA A 66 22.50 10.40 1.42
CA ALA A 66 21.72 9.40 2.19
C ALA A 66 20.80 8.63 1.24
N ARG A 67 20.78 7.29 1.34
CA ARG A 67 19.81 6.48 0.57
C ARG A 67 18.38 6.87 0.91
N PRO A 68 17.44 6.78 -0.03
CA PRO A 68 16.03 6.97 0.24
C PRO A 68 15.53 6.10 1.40
N PHE A 69 14.58 6.64 2.19
CA PHE A 69 13.89 5.90 3.26
C PHE A 69 12.83 5.00 2.62
N LEU A 70 12.91 3.68 2.82
CA LEU A 70 12.06 2.70 2.16
C LEU A 70 10.96 2.20 3.10
N ILE A 71 9.70 2.39 2.70
CA ILE A 71 8.49 1.98 3.45
C ILE A 71 7.75 0.87 2.70
N GLY A 72 7.48 -0.23 3.38
CA GLY A 72 6.59 -1.28 2.89
C GLY A 72 5.20 -1.17 3.51
N VAL A 73 4.14 -1.05 2.69
CA VAL A 73 2.75 -0.99 3.13
C VAL A 73 2.00 -2.22 2.62
N ALA A 74 1.76 -3.18 3.51
CA ALA A 74 1.04 -4.41 3.23
C ALA A 74 -0.36 -4.42 3.83
N GLY A 75 -1.19 -5.36 3.41
CA GLY A 75 -2.53 -5.58 3.92
C GLY A 75 -3.41 -6.29 2.90
N GLY A 76 -4.45 -6.96 3.36
CA GLY A 76 -5.36 -7.70 2.48
C GLY A 76 -6.02 -6.81 1.43
N THR A 77 -6.60 -7.44 0.40
CA THR A 77 -7.39 -6.70 -0.60
C THR A 77 -8.44 -5.83 0.09
N SER A 78 -8.60 -4.59 -0.36
CA SER A 78 -9.54 -3.59 0.19
C SER A 78 -9.36 -3.27 1.69
N SER A 79 -8.16 -3.48 2.25
CA SER A 79 -7.86 -3.09 3.64
C SER A 79 -7.69 -1.57 3.83
N GLY A 80 -7.50 -0.81 2.74
CA GLY A 80 -7.19 0.62 2.79
C GLY A 80 -5.69 0.96 2.69
N LYS A 81 -4.83 -0.02 2.36
CA LYS A 81 -3.39 0.22 2.17
C LYS A 81 -3.07 1.29 1.13
N SER A 82 -3.76 1.28 -0.02
CA SER A 82 -3.58 2.30 -1.07
C SER A 82 -3.99 3.68 -0.59
N THR A 83 -5.11 3.78 0.15
CA THR A 83 -5.53 5.05 0.77
C THR A 83 -4.47 5.60 1.74
N ILE A 84 -3.82 4.72 2.51
CA ILE A 84 -2.72 5.12 3.41
C ILE A 84 -1.50 5.59 2.62
N ALA A 85 -1.13 4.86 1.56
CA ALA A 85 0.00 5.22 0.72
C ALA A 85 -0.22 6.58 0.00
N GLU A 86 -1.41 6.79 -0.55
CA GLU A 86 -1.83 8.04 -1.18
C GLU A 86 -1.87 9.19 -0.17
N ARG A 87 -2.36 8.93 1.05
CA ARG A 87 -2.35 9.95 2.10
C ARG A 87 -0.94 10.32 2.58
N LEU A 88 -0.02 9.36 2.59
CA LEU A 88 1.39 9.66 2.84
C LEU A 88 1.97 10.56 1.74
N GLU A 89 1.66 10.28 0.48
CA GLU A 89 2.08 11.10 -0.66
C GLU A 89 1.54 12.54 -0.57
N GLU A 90 0.27 12.70 -0.20
CA GLU A 90 -0.34 14.02 0.03
C GLU A 90 0.35 14.81 1.16
N ILE A 91 0.70 14.15 2.26
CA ILE A 91 1.34 14.80 3.43
C ILE A 91 2.80 15.14 3.17
N VAL A 92 3.54 14.23 2.55
CA VAL A 92 4.98 14.38 2.31
C VAL A 92 5.24 15.26 1.08
N GLY A 93 4.35 15.18 0.10
CA GLY A 93 4.45 15.83 -1.20
C GLY A 93 5.03 14.92 -2.28
N PRO A 94 4.49 14.98 -3.51
CA PRO A 94 4.89 14.09 -4.61
C PRO A 94 6.35 14.28 -5.04
N GLU A 95 6.93 15.44 -4.75
CA GLU A 95 8.36 15.72 -5.04
C GLU A 95 9.32 15.03 -4.05
N GLN A 96 8.81 14.55 -2.92
CA GLN A 96 9.63 13.95 -1.86
C GLN A 96 9.32 12.47 -1.64
N LEU A 97 8.22 11.96 -2.22
CA LEU A 97 7.78 10.58 -2.07
C LEU A 97 7.49 9.94 -3.42
N SER A 98 8.13 8.79 -3.66
CA SER A 98 7.85 7.93 -4.82
C SER A 98 6.98 6.75 -4.38
N LEU A 99 5.84 6.57 -5.04
CA LEU A 99 4.92 5.45 -4.78
C LEU A 99 5.05 4.37 -5.85
N ILE A 100 5.34 3.14 -5.40
CA ILE A 100 5.35 1.92 -6.21
C ILE A 100 4.22 1.01 -5.77
N LYS A 101 3.35 0.62 -6.70
CA LYS A 101 2.29 -0.35 -6.47
C LYS A 101 2.78 -1.74 -6.91
N LEU A 102 2.75 -2.72 -6.01
CA LEU A 102 3.14 -4.11 -6.31
C LEU A 102 2.31 -4.70 -7.47
N ASP A 103 1.07 -4.27 -7.60
CA ASP A 103 0.17 -4.71 -8.68
C ASP A 103 0.71 -4.38 -10.09
N ALA A 104 1.60 -3.38 -10.23
CA ALA A 104 2.30 -3.11 -11.49
C ALA A 104 3.26 -4.24 -11.89
N TYR A 105 3.68 -5.05 -10.95
CA TYR A 105 4.65 -6.12 -11.12
C TYR A 105 4.04 -7.51 -11.27
N TYR A 106 2.75 -7.63 -11.60
CA TYR A 106 2.22 -8.92 -12.04
C TYR A 106 2.99 -9.43 -13.25
N ILE A 107 3.29 -10.74 -13.27
CA ILE A 107 3.99 -11.38 -14.39
C ILE A 107 3.19 -11.19 -15.67
N GLN A 108 3.88 -10.81 -16.75
CA GLN A 108 3.30 -10.67 -18.07
C GLN A 108 2.79 -12.00 -18.60
N ARG A 109 1.55 -12.02 -19.13
CA ARG A 109 0.86 -13.22 -19.58
C ARG A 109 0.33 -13.11 -21.00
N THR A 110 0.92 -12.24 -21.83
CA THR A 110 0.50 -11.96 -23.22
C THR A 110 0.39 -13.22 -24.08
N HIS A 111 1.18 -14.27 -23.75
CA HIS A 111 1.14 -15.56 -24.43
C HIS A 111 -0.06 -16.45 -24.04
N GLN A 112 -0.82 -16.08 -23.02
CA GLN A 112 -2.00 -16.84 -22.56
C GLN A 112 -3.31 -16.22 -23.12
N PRO A 113 -4.31 -17.06 -23.43
CA PRO A 113 -5.65 -16.56 -23.75
C PRO A 113 -6.23 -15.73 -22.61
N MET A 114 -7.11 -14.78 -22.95
CA MET A 114 -7.77 -13.89 -21.98
C MET A 114 -8.48 -14.66 -20.85
N GLU A 115 -9.11 -15.78 -21.19
CA GLU A 115 -9.82 -16.63 -20.24
C GLU A 115 -8.90 -17.21 -19.16
N GLU A 116 -7.70 -17.66 -19.54
CA GLU A 116 -6.69 -18.18 -18.62
C GLU A 116 -6.12 -17.05 -17.75
N ARG A 117 -5.87 -15.87 -18.36
CA ARG A 117 -5.42 -14.70 -17.61
C ARG A 117 -6.45 -14.28 -16.55
N ALA A 118 -7.73 -14.21 -16.93
CA ALA A 118 -8.80 -13.85 -16.00
C ALA A 118 -9.00 -14.87 -14.86
N ALA A 119 -8.69 -16.15 -15.10
CA ALA A 119 -8.78 -17.23 -14.13
C ALA A 119 -7.55 -17.37 -13.22
N ALA A 120 -6.45 -16.66 -13.50
CA ALA A 120 -5.22 -16.77 -12.73
C ALA A 120 -5.39 -16.28 -11.29
N ASN A 121 -4.62 -16.89 -10.36
CA ASN A 121 -4.61 -16.45 -8.97
C ASN A 121 -3.60 -15.29 -8.78
N TYR A 122 -4.10 -14.07 -8.77
CA TYR A 122 -3.33 -12.85 -8.58
C TYR A 122 -2.99 -12.55 -7.10
N ASP A 123 -3.52 -13.35 -6.17
CA ASP A 123 -3.22 -13.23 -4.73
C ASP A 123 -2.11 -14.21 -4.29
N HIS A 124 -1.53 -14.98 -5.22
CA HIS A 124 -0.44 -15.91 -4.94
C HIS A 124 0.93 -15.24 -5.17
N PRO A 125 1.97 -15.54 -4.35
CA PRO A 125 3.30 -14.96 -4.54
C PRO A 125 3.90 -15.17 -5.93
N SER A 126 3.63 -16.30 -6.59
CA SER A 126 4.11 -16.57 -7.96
C SER A 126 3.44 -15.71 -9.05
N ALA A 127 2.46 -14.88 -8.69
CA ALA A 127 1.86 -13.95 -9.65
C ALA A 127 2.73 -12.72 -9.91
N PHE A 128 3.76 -12.47 -9.09
CA PHE A 128 4.56 -11.25 -9.13
C PHE A 128 5.97 -11.50 -9.64
N ASP A 129 6.46 -10.52 -10.37
CA ASP A 129 7.83 -10.42 -10.86
C ASP A 129 8.71 -9.77 -9.79
N TRP A 130 9.11 -10.57 -8.81
CA TRP A 130 9.94 -10.12 -7.69
C TRP A 130 11.33 -9.67 -8.12
N GLU A 131 11.87 -10.27 -9.18
CA GLU A 131 13.19 -9.93 -9.71
C GLU A 131 13.19 -8.50 -10.23
N LEU A 132 12.24 -8.17 -11.11
CA LEU A 132 12.08 -6.82 -11.66
C LEU A 132 11.79 -5.78 -10.57
N LEU A 133 10.95 -6.11 -9.58
CA LEU A 133 10.69 -5.20 -8.46
C LEU A 133 11.97 -4.91 -7.67
N ASN A 134 12.75 -5.94 -7.35
CA ASN A 134 14.00 -5.79 -6.61
C ASN A 134 15.07 -5.02 -7.38
N GLU A 135 15.16 -5.22 -8.71
CA GLU A 135 16.01 -4.47 -9.59
C GLU A 135 15.65 -2.97 -9.57
N HIS A 136 14.37 -2.66 -9.78
CA HIS A 136 13.88 -1.29 -9.78
C HIS A 136 14.10 -0.60 -8.42
N LEU A 137 13.86 -1.30 -7.31
CA LEU A 137 14.14 -0.75 -5.98
C LEU A 137 15.63 -0.51 -5.75
N THR A 138 16.48 -1.37 -6.27
CA THR A 138 17.94 -1.20 -6.18
C THR A 138 18.38 0.04 -6.94
N THR A 139 17.88 0.24 -8.14
CA THR A 139 18.13 1.40 -8.99
C THR A 139 17.63 2.70 -8.36
N LEU A 140 16.39 2.72 -7.85
CA LEU A 140 15.84 3.87 -7.14
C LEU A 140 16.64 4.24 -5.89
N LEU A 141 17.05 3.25 -5.10
CA LEU A 141 17.86 3.48 -3.90
C LEU A 141 19.29 3.95 -4.22
N ALA A 142 19.76 3.70 -5.45
CA ALA A 142 21.01 4.24 -5.98
C ALA A 142 20.87 5.68 -6.51
N GLY A 143 19.65 6.24 -6.54
CA GLY A 143 19.38 7.60 -7.01
C GLY A 143 19.10 7.69 -8.51
N GLU A 144 18.70 6.60 -9.13
CA GLU A 144 18.37 6.55 -10.56
C GLU A 144 16.88 6.25 -10.76
N ARG A 145 16.27 6.85 -11.78
CA ARG A 145 14.87 6.63 -12.14
C ARG A 145 14.64 5.25 -12.76
N VAL A 146 13.42 4.73 -12.61
CA VAL A 146 13.04 3.42 -13.15
C VAL A 146 11.75 3.45 -13.97
N PRO A 147 11.64 2.58 -15.00
CA PRO A 147 10.42 2.44 -15.82
C PRO A 147 9.46 1.42 -15.19
N VAL A 148 8.67 1.85 -14.22
CA VAL A 148 7.68 0.98 -13.57
C VAL A 148 6.62 0.55 -14.58
N PRO A 149 6.34 -0.77 -14.74
CA PRO A 149 5.32 -1.27 -15.64
C PRO A 149 3.94 -0.67 -15.36
N VAL A 150 3.10 -0.61 -16.38
CA VAL A 150 1.68 -0.28 -16.25
C VAL A 150 0.88 -1.56 -16.45
N TYR A 151 0.06 -1.90 -15.45
CA TYR A 151 -0.82 -3.07 -15.50
C TYR A 151 -2.26 -2.66 -15.79
N ASP A 152 -2.83 -3.24 -16.84
CA ASP A 152 -4.22 -3.02 -17.22
C ASP A 152 -5.10 -4.18 -16.71
N TYR A 153 -6.00 -3.86 -15.77
CA TYR A 153 -6.93 -4.82 -15.20
C TYR A 153 -8.00 -5.29 -16.18
N ALA A 154 -8.28 -4.54 -17.27
CA ALA A 154 -9.28 -4.94 -18.27
C ALA A 154 -8.77 -6.08 -19.15
N ILE A 155 -7.48 -6.11 -19.44
CA ILE A 155 -6.85 -7.16 -20.24
C ILE A 155 -6.07 -8.18 -19.41
N HIS A 156 -6.03 -7.99 -18.10
CA HIS A 156 -5.26 -8.84 -17.15
C HIS A 156 -3.79 -9.01 -17.57
N ASP A 157 -3.13 -7.92 -17.98
CA ASP A 157 -1.73 -7.96 -18.41
C ASP A 157 -1.04 -6.60 -18.27
N ARG A 158 0.31 -6.57 -18.41
CA ARG A 158 1.07 -5.34 -18.58
C ARG A 158 0.89 -4.81 -19.98
N VAL A 159 0.81 -3.49 -20.10
CA VAL A 159 0.87 -2.78 -21.40
C VAL A 159 2.31 -2.39 -21.72
N GLU A 160 2.56 -1.95 -22.97
CA GLU A 160 3.90 -1.51 -23.39
C GLU A 160 4.32 -0.20 -22.72
N GLU A 161 3.35 0.61 -22.27
CA GLU A 161 3.63 1.85 -21.55
C GLU A 161 4.30 1.57 -20.20
N VAL A 162 5.21 2.50 -19.84
CA VAL A 162 5.86 2.51 -18.53
C VAL A 162 5.66 3.86 -17.86
N ARG A 163 5.54 3.85 -16.54
CA ARG A 163 5.52 5.06 -15.73
C ARG A 163 6.92 5.29 -15.15
N TRP A 164 7.57 6.35 -15.57
CA TRP A 164 8.86 6.71 -14.98
C TRP A 164 8.66 7.18 -13.54
N VAL A 165 9.44 6.61 -12.64
CA VAL A 165 9.48 6.97 -11.22
C VAL A 165 10.85 7.53 -10.92
N GLU A 166 10.87 8.78 -10.47
CA GLU A 166 12.10 9.46 -10.07
C GLU A 166 12.51 9.04 -8.66
N PRO A 167 13.82 9.01 -8.36
CA PRO A 167 14.30 8.78 -7.01
C PRO A 167 13.98 9.98 -6.11
N THR A 168 13.36 9.72 -4.98
CA THR A 168 13.00 10.75 -3.99
C THR A 168 13.54 10.37 -2.60
N GLY A 169 13.41 11.26 -1.62
CA GLY A 169 13.88 11.00 -0.25
C GLY A 169 13.13 9.86 0.46
N VAL A 170 11.89 9.56 0.03
CA VAL A 170 11.05 8.48 0.56
C VAL A 170 10.51 7.63 -0.59
N VAL A 171 10.68 6.32 -0.51
CA VAL A 171 10.07 5.35 -1.45
C VAL A 171 9.07 4.49 -0.70
N VAL A 172 7.82 4.50 -1.13
CA VAL A 172 6.76 3.66 -0.60
C VAL A 172 6.46 2.54 -1.59
N VAL A 173 6.51 1.29 -1.13
CA VAL A 173 6.02 0.13 -1.89
C VAL A 173 4.75 -0.37 -1.22
N GLU A 174 3.62 -0.35 -1.93
CA GLU A 174 2.35 -0.85 -1.41
C GLU A 174 1.86 -2.06 -2.18
N GLY A 175 1.25 -3.01 -1.48
CA GLY A 175 0.62 -4.17 -2.10
C GLY A 175 0.29 -5.28 -1.13
N ILE A 176 -0.51 -6.24 -1.59
CA ILE A 176 -1.01 -7.32 -0.72
C ILE A 176 0.13 -8.17 -0.13
N LEU A 177 1.17 -8.46 -0.91
CA LEU A 177 2.27 -9.36 -0.54
C LEU A 177 3.63 -8.66 -0.38
N VAL A 178 3.66 -7.33 -0.25
CA VAL A 178 4.92 -6.56 -0.14
C VAL A 178 5.83 -7.06 0.99
N LEU A 179 5.26 -7.57 2.08
CA LEU A 179 6.02 -8.11 3.21
C LEU A 179 6.22 -9.64 3.14
N TRP A 180 5.83 -10.31 2.04
CA TRP A 180 5.95 -11.76 1.91
C TRP A 180 7.38 -12.21 1.62
N ASP A 181 8.05 -11.58 0.66
CA ASP A 181 9.44 -11.89 0.31
C ASP A 181 10.40 -11.41 1.41
N GLN A 182 11.22 -12.31 1.94
CA GLN A 182 12.13 -11.98 3.03
C GLN A 182 13.22 -11.00 2.59
N GLY A 183 13.78 -11.17 1.40
CA GLY A 183 14.83 -10.28 0.88
C GLY A 183 14.32 -8.85 0.73
N LEU A 184 13.11 -8.69 0.22
CA LEU A 184 12.44 -7.39 0.12
C LEU A 184 12.08 -6.84 1.51
N ARG A 185 11.53 -7.69 2.39
CA ARG A 185 11.14 -7.31 3.75
C ARG A 185 12.30 -6.77 4.58
N ASP A 186 13.49 -7.32 4.41
CA ASP A 186 14.70 -6.90 5.14
C ASP A 186 15.24 -5.54 4.66
N ARG A 187 14.85 -5.09 3.47
CA ARG A 187 15.23 -3.79 2.91
C ARG A 187 14.43 -2.62 3.46
N PHE A 188 13.21 -2.86 3.95
CA PHE A 188 12.33 -1.81 4.45
C PHE A 188 12.82 -1.24 5.79
N ASP A 189 12.94 0.08 5.84
CA ASP A 189 13.21 0.83 7.06
C ASP A 189 11.95 0.89 7.96
N LEU A 190 10.77 0.96 7.33
CA LEU A 190 9.47 0.91 8.00
C LEU A 190 8.55 -0.11 7.32
N LYS A 191 7.93 -0.95 8.12
CA LYS A 191 6.96 -1.95 7.67
C LYS A 191 5.61 -1.65 8.30
N VAL A 192 4.62 -1.44 7.47
CA VAL A 192 3.23 -1.13 7.84
C VAL A 192 2.34 -2.26 7.38
N PHE A 193 1.57 -2.83 8.28
CA PHE A 193 0.54 -3.78 7.92
C PHE A 193 -0.84 -3.19 8.26
N VAL A 194 -1.70 -3.08 7.24
CA VAL A 194 -3.06 -2.55 7.39
C VAL A 194 -3.99 -3.70 7.70
N ASP A 195 -4.29 -3.86 8.99
CA ASP A 195 -5.21 -4.88 9.47
C ASP A 195 -6.65 -4.33 9.45
N THR A 196 -7.49 -4.99 8.68
CA THR A 196 -8.92 -4.68 8.56
C THR A 196 -9.69 -5.98 8.59
N PRO A 197 -10.76 -6.09 9.37
CA PRO A 197 -11.59 -7.28 9.44
C PRO A 197 -12.01 -7.81 8.06
N ALA A 198 -12.03 -9.14 7.91
CA ALA A 198 -12.21 -9.79 6.62
C ALA A 198 -13.58 -9.50 5.96
N ASP A 199 -14.62 -9.36 6.76
CA ASP A 199 -15.97 -8.99 6.36
C ASP A 199 -16.03 -7.57 5.78
N LEU A 200 -15.40 -6.59 6.44
CA LEU A 200 -15.30 -5.22 5.93
C LEU A 200 -14.48 -5.15 4.62
N ARG A 201 -13.37 -5.89 4.54
CA ARG A 201 -12.57 -5.98 3.32
C ARG A 201 -13.37 -6.57 2.17
N PHE A 202 -14.17 -7.61 2.44
CA PHE A 202 -15.00 -8.25 1.43
C PHE A 202 -16.11 -7.32 0.95
N ILE A 203 -16.82 -6.63 1.84
CA ILE A 203 -17.87 -5.66 1.49
C ILE A 203 -17.29 -4.55 0.62
N ARG A 204 -16.16 -3.95 1.00
CA ARG A 204 -15.49 -2.91 0.22
C ARG A 204 -15.02 -3.41 -1.15
N ARG A 205 -14.47 -4.63 -1.21
CA ARG A 205 -14.08 -5.25 -2.47
C ARG A 205 -15.29 -5.44 -3.38
N LEU A 206 -16.40 -5.94 -2.84
CA LEU A 206 -17.62 -6.16 -3.60
C LEU A 206 -18.13 -4.85 -4.21
N GLN A 207 -18.24 -3.79 -3.42
CA GLN A 207 -18.67 -2.47 -3.87
C GLN A 207 -17.73 -1.90 -4.94
N ARG A 208 -16.43 -1.88 -4.68
CA ARG A 208 -15.42 -1.38 -5.63
C ARG A 208 -15.43 -2.15 -6.94
N ASP A 209 -15.36 -3.48 -6.91
CA ASP A 209 -15.20 -4.29 -8.11
C ASP A 209 -16.47 -4.28 -8.99
N VAL A 210 -17.66 -4.07 -8.39
CA VAL A 210 -18.91 -3.85 -9.16
C VAL A 210 -18.88 -2.48 -9.84
N VAL A 211 -18.55 -1.42 -9.11
CA VAL A 211 -18.66 -0.04 -9.61
C VAL A 211 -17.49 0.32 -10.53
N GLU A 212 -16.26 0.03 -10.12
CA GLU A 212 -15.07 0.49 -10.81
C GLU A 212 -14.57 -0.50 -11.88
N ARG A 213 -14.84 -1.81 -11.71
CA ARG A 213 -14.33 -2.87 -12.59
C ARG A 213 -15.42 -3.57 -13.40
N GLY A 214 -16.70 -3.17 -13.24
CA GLY A 214 -17.82 -3.71 -13.97
C GLY A 214 -18.08 -5.20 -13.77
N ARG A 215 -17.61 -5.78 -12.66
CA ARG A 215 -17.72 -7.22 -12.38
C ARG A 215 -19.07 -7.58 -11.78
N THR A 216 -19.53 -8.80 -12.05
CA THR A 216 -20.75 -9.33 -11.40
C THR A 216 -20.44 -9.73 -9.95
N GLN A 217 -21.42 -9.57 -9.06
CA GLN A 217 -21.31 -10.00 -7.67
C GLN A 217 -20.94 -11.48 -7.56
N GLU A 218 -21.56 -12.33 -8.37
CA GLU A 218 -21.28 -13.77 -8.39
C GLU A 218 -19.80 -14.05 -8.73
N SER A 219 -19.25 -13.39 -9.75
CA SER A 219 -17.84 -13.53 -10.12
C SER A 219 -16.90 -13.12 -8.97
N ILE A 220 -17.22 -12.04 -8.25
CA ILE A 220 -16.40 -11.53 -7.14
C ILE A 220 -16.46 -12.51 -5.96
N VAL A 221 -17.66 -13.01 -5.61
CA VAL A 221 -17.86 -13.98 -4.52
C VAL A 221 -17.11 -15.27 -4.81
N ASN A 222 -17.26 -15.81 -6.02
CA ASN A 222 -16.61 -17.06 -6.43
C ASN A 222 -15.08 -16.92 -6.37
N GLN A 223 -14.53 -15.86 -6.90
CA GLN A 223 -13.08 -15.59 -6.82
C GLN A 223 -12.61 -15.42 -5.37
N TYR A 224 -13.37 -14.70 -4.55
CA TYR A 224 -13.00 -14.49 -3.15
C TYR A 224 -12.88 -15.81 -2.40
N LEU A 225 -13.83 -16.70 -2.57
CA LEU A 225 -13.84 -18.00 -1.92
C LEU A 225 -12.79 -18.96 -2.50
N ALA A 226 -12.58 -18.93 -3.81
CA ALA A 226 -11.67 -19.85 -4.49
C ALA A 226 -10.18 -19.49 -4.33
N THR A 227 -9.83 -18.20 -4.36
CA THR A 227 -8.43 -17.77 -4.39
C THR A 227 -8.06 -16.73 -3.34
N VAL A 228 -8.84 -15.65 -3.21
CA VAL A 228 -8.47 -14.49 -2.38
C VAL A 228 -8.35 -14.85 -0.90
N ARG A 229 -9.41 -15.48 -0.35
CA ARG A 229 -9.43 -15.88 1.05
C ARG A 229 -8.36 -16.93 1.37
N PRO A 230 -8.24 -18.05 0.63
CA PRO A 230 -7.17 -19.03 0.86
C PRO A 230 -5.77 -18.44 0.76
N SER A 231 -5.52 -17.55 -0.22
CA SER A 231 -4.21 -16.89 -0.36
C SER A 231 -3.93 -15.94 0.80
N HIS A 232 -4.94 -15.21 1.28
CA HIS A 232 -4.79 -14.37 2.48
C HIS A 232 -4.41 -15.20 3.70
N GLU A 233 -5.12 -16.30 3.94
CA GLU A 233 -4.85 -17.21 5.06
C GLU A 233 -3.46 -17.84 4.97
N SER A 234 -2.99 -18.18 3.77
CA SER A 234 -1.70 -18.84 3.55
C SER A 234 -0.50 -17.90 3.54
N PHE A 235 -0.64 -16.70 3.01
CA PHE A 235 0.51 -15.83 2.71
C PHE A 235 0.53 -14.53 3.50
N LEU A 236 -0.63 -13.99 3.90
CA LEU A 236 -0.70 -12.72 4.62
C LEU A 236 -0.83 -12.92 6.13
N SER A 237 -1.60 -13.91 6.59
CA SER A 237 -1.79 -14.17 8.02
C SER A 237 -0.50 -14.57 8.73
N LEU A 238 0.48 -15.13 8.01
CA LEU A 238 1.79 -15.54 8.54
C LEU A 238 2.78 -14.38 8.72
N ILE A 239 2.47 -13.19 8.20
CA ILE A 239 3.33 -11.99 8.34
C ILE A 239 3.22 -11.38 9.76
N HIS A 240 2.26 -11.82 10.54
CA HIS A 240 2.02 -11.36 11.91
C HIS A 240 2.82 -12.11 12.98
N ILE A 241 3.58 -13.11 12.61
CA ILE A 241 4.44 -13.91 13.51
C ILE A 241 5.91 -13.46 13.30
#